data_cba0aebae45a38f992383202856687b3
#
_entry.id   cba0aebae45a38f992383202856687b3
#
_cell.length_a   1.000
_cell.length_b   1.000
_cell.length_c   1.000
_cell.angle_alpha   90.00
_cell.angle_beta   90.00
_cell.angle_gamma   90.00
#
_symmetry.space_group_name_H-M   'P 1'
#
loop_
_entity.id
_entity.type
_entity.pdbx_description
1 polymer ?
#
loop_
_entity_poly.entity_id
_entity_poly.type
_entity_poly.pdbx_seq_one_letter_code
_entity_poly.pdbx_strand_id
1 'polypeptide(L)'
;GLERWAAVMQNKMDNYDTDLFVNLKNAVSDITGVAETPENIASFKVITDHLRSVGFAIADGVIPSNTDRGYVIRRILRRAMRHGQILGHRGALLSKLYPALVQTMGNAYPELEREQNRVIEIIQNEENAFADMLQNGMKLLESELPKLNNNILPGDVAFKLFDTYGFPLDLTQMILRDKNIDVDVAGFEKSMAEQKERSRANT
;
A
#
# COMPACT_ATOMS: atom_id res chain seq x y z
N GLY A 1 -18.30 7.39 -10.39
CA GLY A 1 -17.07 7.05 -11.09
C GLY A 1 -17.27 5.93 -12.08
N LEU A 2 -16.27 5.66 -12.89
CA LEU A 2 -16.28 4.61 -13.93
C LEU A 2 -16.72 3.25 -13.38
N GLU A 3 -16.20 2.85 -12.23
CA GLU A 3 -16.42 1.56 -11.61
C GLU A 3 -17.90 1.33 -11.26
N ARG A 4 -18.58 2.36 -10.76
CA ARG A 4 -20.01 2.27 -10.43
C ARG A 4 -20.86 2.12 -11.68
N TRP A 5 -20.54 2.84 -12.76
CA TRP A 5 -21.22 2.67 -14.04
C TRP A 5 -20.97 1.29 -14.63
N ALA A 6 -19.73 0.81 -14.59
CA ALA A 6 -19.40 -0.54 -15.04
C ALA A 6 -20.18 -1.61 -14.24
N ALA A 7 -20.28 -1.47 -12.92
CA ALA A 7 -21.07 -2.39 -12.08
C ALA A 7 -22.54 -2.41 -12.46
N VAL A 8 -23.16 -1.24 -12.66
CA VAL A 8 -24.56 -1.16 -13.09
C VAL A 8 -24.76 -1.81 -14.46
N MET A 9 -23.91 -1.48 -15.45
CA MET A 9 -24.02 -2.00 -16.82
C MET A 9 -23.76 -3.52 -16.89
N GLN A 10 -22.92 -4.06 -16.02
CA GLN A 10 -22.61 -5.49 -15.92
C GLN A 10 -23.49 -6.24 -14.92
N ASN A 11 -24.49 -5.57 -14.35
CA ASN A 11 -25.39 -6.13 -13.33
C ASN A 11 -24.63 -6.76 -12.14
N LYS A 12 -23.61 -6.03 -11.63
CA LYS A 12 -22.82 -6.43 -10.46
C LYS A 12 -23.17 -5.57 -9.26
N MET A 13 -23.20 -6.21 -8.08
CA MET A 13 -23.48 -5.53 -6.81
C MET A 13 -22.21 -4.90 -6.21
N ASP A 14 -21.03 -5.38 -6.59
CA ASP A 14 -19.74 -4.89 -6.13
C ASP A 14 -18.91 -4.42 -7.34
N ASN A 15 -18.27 -3.26 -7.23
CA ASN A 15 -17.37 -2.74 -8.26
C ASN A 15 -16.22 -3.71 -8.59
N TYR A 16 -15.77 -4.46 -7.58
CA TYR A 16 -14.66 -5.42 -7.71
C TYR A 16 -15.05 -6.74 -8.40
N ASP A 17 -16.34 -6.92 -8.74
CA ASP A 17 -16.82 -8.06 -9.52
C ASP A 17 -17.01 -7.70 -11.00
N THR A 18 -16.65 -6.48 -11.39
CA THR A 18 -16.62 -6.05 -12.80
C THR A 18 -15.38 -6.59 -13.50
N ASP A 19 -15.41 -6.59 -14.83
CA ASP A 19 -14.28 -6.97 -15.69
C ASP A 19 -13.02 -6.13 -15.43
N LEU A 20 -13.18 -4.89 -14.98
CA LEU A 20 -12.08 -4.01 -14.57
C LEU A 20 -11.20 -4.58 -13.44
N PHE A 21 -11.79 -5.39 -12.56
CA PHE A 21 -11.10 -5.93 -11.39
C PHE A 21 -10.95 -7.43 -11.39
N VAL A 22 -11.86 -8.18 -12.02
CA VAL A 22 -11.80 -9.65 -12.03
C VAL A 22 -10.48 -10.13 -12.63
N ASN A 23 -10.04 -9.58 -13.76
CA ASN A 23 -8.76 -9.94 -14.37
C ASN A 23 -7.57 -9.62 -13.47
N LEU A 24 -7.60 -8.49 -12.77
CA LEU A 24 -6.55 -8.10 -11.83
C LEU A 24 -6.53 -9.01 -10.59
N LYS A 25 -7.70 -9.37 -10.04
CA LYS A 25 -7.80 -10.33 -8.94
C LYS A 25 -7.27 -11.71 -9.33
N ASN A 26 -7.58 -12.19 -10.53
CA ASN A 26 -7.02 -13.43 -11.07
C ASN A 26 -5.49 -13.36 -11.15
N ALA A 27 -4.94 -12.27 -11.66
CA ALA A 27 -3.50 -12.07 -11.71
C ALA A 27 -2.85 -12.06 -10.31
N VAL A 28 -3.53 -11.51 -9.30
CA VAL A 28 -3.06 -11.60 -7.89
C VAL A 28 -3.00 -13.06 -7.45
N SER A 29 -4.03 -13.86 -7.74
CA SER A 29 -4.04 -15.30 -7.42
C SER A 29 -2.90 -16.03 -8.10
N ASP A 30 -2.67 -15.78 -9.39
CA ASP A 30 -1.63 -16.44 -10.18
C ASP A 30 -0.22 -16.13 -9.64
N ILE A 31 0.04 -14.87 -9.27
CA ILE A 31 1.36 -14.46 -8.78
C ILE A 31 1.60 -14.89 -7.33
N THR A 32 0.58 -14.82 -6.48
CA THR A 32 0.71 -15.16 -5.06
C THR A 32 0.55 -16.64 -4.78
N GLY A 33 -0.10 -17.39 -5.67
CA GLY A 33 -0.51 -18.78 -5.45
C GLY A 33 -1.68 -18.92 -4.46
N VAL A 34 -2.36 -17.81 -4.14
CA VAL A 34 -3.45 -17.77 -3.15
C VAL A 34 -4.78 -17.57 -3.85
N ALA A 35 -5.76 -18.41 -3.58
CA ALA A 35 -7.12 -18.23 -4.08
C ALA A 35 -7.87 -17.15 -3.27
N GLU A 36 -8.72 -16.39 -3.95
CA GLU A 36 -9.65 -15.46 -3.29
C GLU A 36 -10.66 -16.22 -2.43
N THR A 37 -10.82 -15.81 -1.19
CA THR A 37 -11.82 -16.34 -0.24
C THR A 37 -12.50 -15.18 0.50
N PRO A 38 -13.65 -15.42 1.18
CA PRO A 38 -14.28 -14.38 1.99
C PRO A 38 -13.38 -13.76 3.05
N GLU A 39 -12.42 -14.53 3.58
CA GLU A 39 -11.50 -14.09 4.64
C GLU A 39 -10.39 -13.18 4.11
N ASN A 40 -9.98 -13.35 2.86
CA ASN A 40 -8.86 -12.61 2.27
C ASN A 40 -9.26 -11.61 1.18
N ILE A 41 -10.54 -11.57 0.78
CA ILE A 41 -11.04 -10.72 -0.31
C ILE A 41 -10.69 -9.23 -0.13
N ALA A 42 -10.62 -8.75 1.11
CA ALA A 42 -10.23 -7.38 1.40
C ALA A 42 -8.81 -7.07 0.88
N SER A 43 -7.88 -8.01 1.01
CA SER A 43 -6.52 -7.85 0.48
C SER A 43 -6.50 -7.83 -1.05
N PHE A 44 -7.27 -8.67 -1.70
CA PHE A 44 -7.42 -8.66 -3.17
C PHE A 44 -7.97 -7.32 -3.67
N LYS A 45 -9.01 -6.80 -3.02
CA LYS A 45 -9.60 -5.49 -3.36
C LYS A 45 -8.59 -4.36 -3.20
N VAL A 46 -7.87 -4.32 -2.08
CA VAL A 46 -6.86 -3.27 -1.83
C VAL A 46 -5.72 -3.35 -2.84
N ILE A 47 -5.16 -4.53 -3.09
CA ILE A 47 -4.04 -4.70 -4.01
C ILE A 47 -4.43 -4.23 -5.41
N THR A 48 -5.58 -4.66 -5.93
CA THR A 48 -6.03 -4.32 -7.29
C THR A 48 -6.40 -2.85 -7.44
N ASP A 49 -7.09 -2.28 -6.46
CA ASP A 49 -7.42 -0.86 -6.43
C ASP A 49 -6.17 0.02 -6.39
N HIS A 50 -5.23 -0.33 -5.52
CA HIS A 50 -4.00 0.42 -5.36
C HIS A 50 -3.05 0.26 -6.54
N LEU A 51 -3.00 -0.91 -7.18
CA LEU A 51 -2.28 -1.11 -8.43
C LEU A 51 -2.74 -0.12 -9.51
N ARG A 52 -4.04 0.03 -9.69
CA ARG A 52 -4.61 1.01 -10.64
C ARG A 52 -4.19 2.42 -10.28
N SER A 53 -4.42 2.84 -9.03
CA SER A 53 -4.10 4.19 -8.57
C SER A 53 -2.63 4.53 -8.75
N VAL A 54 -1.74 3.63 -8.33
CA VAL A 54 -0.29 3.81 -8.44
C VAL A 54 0.16 3.77 -9.90
N GLY A 55 -0.34 2.81 -10.67
CA GLY A 55 0.02 2.62 -12.07
C GLY A 55 -0.29 3.86 -12.93
N PHE A 56 -1.52 4.37 -12.84
CA PHE A 56 -1.93 5.58 -13.54
C PHE A 56 -1.15 6.81 -13.09
N ALA A 57 -1.00 7.02 -11.78
CA ALA A 57 -0.29 8.17 -11.27
C ALA A 57 1.18 8.21 -11.71
N ILE A 58 1.87 7.06 -11.72
CA ILE A 58 3.26 6.99 -12.17
C ILE A 58 3.33 7.16 -13.70
N ALA A 59 2.42 6.57 -14.46
CA ALA A 59 2.34 6.78 -15.90
C ALA A 59 2.16 8.27 -16.24
N ASP A 60 1.37 9.00 -15.45
CA ASP A 60 1.19 10.45 -15.54
C ASP A 60 2.37 11.28 -14.98
N GLY A 61 3.45 10.63 -14.56
CA GLY A 61 4.69 11.28 -14.16
C GLY A 61 4.85 11.55 -12.67
N VAL A 62 3.96 11.07 -11.79
CA VAL A 62 4.15 11.17 -10.34
C VAL A 62 5.17 10.14 -9.88
N ILE A 63 6.24 10.59 -9.22
CA ILE A 63 7.27 9.71 -8.67
C ILE A 63 7.07 9.58 -7.15
N PRO A 64 7.07 8.35 -6.59
CA PRO A 64 7.03 8.15 -5.14
C PRO A 64 8.14 8.93 -4.44
N SER A 65 7.79 9.67 -3.40
CA SER A 65 8.73 10.53 -2.66
C SER A 65 8.31 10.67 -1.19
N ASN A 66 9.06 11.46 -0.42
CA ASN A 66 8.74 11.76 0.99
C ASN A 66 7.83 12.99 1.14
N THR A 67 7.52 13.69 0.07
CA THR A 67 6.73 14.93 0.10
C THR A 67 5.63 14.93 -0.96
N ASP A 68 4.65 15.80 -0.78
CA ASP A 68 3.62 16.14 -1.76
C ASP A 68 2.87 14.93 -2.36
N ARG A 69 2.58 15.00 -3.65
CA ARG A 69 1.86 13.93 -4.37
C ARG A 69 2.62 12.61 -4.37
N GLY A 70 3.94 12.65 -4.44
CA GLY A 70 4.79 11.46 -4.40
C GLY A 70 4.69 10.70 -3.07
N TYR A 71 4.53 11.42 -1.95
CA TYR A 71 4.28 10.81 -0.65
C TYR A 71 2.95 10.04 -0.61
N VAL A 72 1.91 10.60 -1.20
CA VAL A 72 0.60 9.92 -1.29
C VAL A 72 0.72 8.60 -2.06
N ILE A 73 1.39 8.61 -3.21
CA ILE A 73 1.61 7.40 -4.03
C ILE A 73 2.47 6.38 -3.27
N ARG A 74 3.54 6.81 -2.62
CA ARG A 74 4.36 5.94 -1.77
C ARG A 74 3.55 5.27 -0.67
N ARG A 75 2.67 6.01 0.00
CA ARG A 75 1.79 5.50 1.06
C ARG A 75 0.82 4.45 0.55
N ILE A 76 0.20 4.69 -0.61
CA ILE A 76 -0.73 3.74 -1.26
C ILE A 76 0.02 2.45 -1.64
N LEU A 77 1.22 2.58 -2.23
CA LEU A 77 2.05 1.44 -2.62
C LEU A 77 2.44 0.59 -1.40
N ARG A 78 2.92 1.20 -0.33
CA ARG A 78 3.31 0.49 0.90
C ARG A 78 2.14 -0.23 1.56
N ARG A 79 0.94 0.35 1.49
CA ARG A 79 -0.28 -0.32 1.97
C ARG A 79 -0.59 -1.57 1.13
N ALA A 80 -0.47 -1.50 -0.18
CA ALA A 80 -0.66 -2.66 -1.04
C ALA A 80 0.38 -3.76 -0.77
N MET A 81 1.65 -3.39 -0.54
CA MET A 81 2.69 -4.34 -0.15
C MET A 81 2.38 -5.07 1.16
N ARG A 82 1.83 -4.37 2.15
CA ARG A 82 1.38 -5.02 3.40
C ARG A 82 0.25 -6.02 3.15
N HIS A 83 -0.69 -5.71 2.27
CA HIS A 83 -1.74 -6.66 1.90
C HIS A 83 -1.19 -7.87 1.13
N GLY A 84 -0.16 -7.71 0.31
CA GLY A 84 0.59 -8.82 -0.27
C GLY A 84 1.21 -9.71 0.79
N GLN A 85 1.81 -9.11 1.82
CA GLN A 85 2.38 -9.86 2.96
C GLN A 85 1.30 -10.59 3.78
N ILE A 86 0.10 -10.00 3.95
CA ILE A 86 -1.05 -10.69 4.59
C ILE A 86 -1.45 -11.94 3.81
N LEU A 87 -1.37 -11.91 2.47
CA LEU A 87 -1.58 -13.09 1.62
C LEU A 87 -0.41 -14.09 1.65
N GLY A 88 0.62 -13.84 2.45
CA GLY A 88 1.81 -14.71 2.53
C GLY A 88 2.82 -14.50 1.40
N HIS A 89 2.60 -13.53 0.51
CA HIS A 89 3.53 -13.23 -0.58
C HIS A 89 4.72 -12.43 -0.06
N ARG A 90 5.91 -12.81 -0.53
CA ARG A 90 7.16 -12.11 -0.23
C ARG A 90 7.82 -11.64 -1.53
N GLY A 91 8.34 -10.42 -1.51
CA GLY A 91 9.01 -9.82 -2.66
C GLY A 91 8.09 -8.96 -3.52
N ALA A 92 8.52 -8.73 -4.75
CA ALA A 92 7.82 -7.86 -5.69
C ALA A 92 6.44 -8.43 -6.09
N LEU A 93 5.41 -7.65 -5.97
CA LEU A 93 4.02 -7.99 -6.30
C LEU A 93 3.43 -7.02 -7.32
N LEU A 94 3.36 -5.71 -7.00
CA LEU A 94 2.70 -4.73 -7.86
C LEU A 94 3.42 -4.54 -9.19
N SER A 95 4.75 -4.56 -9.18
CA SER A 95 5.54 -4.51 -10.42
C SER A 95 5.26 -5.70 -11.35
N LYS A 96 5.04 -6.89 -10.77
CA LYS A 96 4.66 -8.09 -11.53
C LYS A 96 3.20 -8.07 -11.98
N LEU A 97 2.32 -7.37 -11.26
CA LEU A 97 0.90 -7.23 -11.60
C LEU A 97 0.66 -6.16 -12.67
N TYR A 98 1.56 -5.20 -12.83
CA TYR A 98 1.37 -4.08 -13.75
C TYR A 98 1.06 -4.50 -15.19
N PRO A 99 1.67 -5.54 -15.78
CA PRO A 99 1.29 -6.03 -17.11
C PRO A 99 -0.19 -6.44 -17.22
N ALA A 100 -0.78 -6.99 -16.14
CA ALA A 100 -2.21 -7.30 -16.14
C ALA A 100 -3.09 -6.02 -16.18
N LEU A 101 -2.65 -4.93 -15.56
CA LEU A 101 -3.31 -3.64 -15.67
C LEU A 101 -3.24 -3.10 -17.11
N VAL A 102 -2.08 -3.19 -17.76
CA VAL A 102 -1.92 -2.81 -19.17
C VAL A 102 -2.83 -3.65 -20.07
N GLN A 103 -2.89 -4.95 -19.85
CA GLN A 103 -3.77 -5.85 -20.62
C GLN A 103 -5.25 -5.49 -20.44
N THR A 104 -5.65 -5.09 -19.24
CA THR A 104 -7.05 -4.79 -18.92
C THR A 104 -7.48 -3.40 -19.42
N MET A 105 -6.63 -2.41 -19.32
CA MET A 105 -6.97 -1.00 -19.54
C MET A 105 -6.12 -0.29 -20.61
N GLY A 106 -5.05 -0.91 -21.12
CA GLY A 106 -4.11 -0.27 -22.03
C GLY A 106 -4.73 0.16 -23.37
N ASN A 107 -5.74 -0.55 -23.86
CA ASN A 107 -6.44 -0.15 -25.09
C ASN A 107 -7.16 1.20 -24.95
N ALA A 108 -7.76 1.45 -23.78
CA ALA A 108 -8.43 2.72 -23.50
C ALA A 108 -7.46 3.81 -23.00
N TYR A 109 -6.34 3.40 -22.43
CA TYR A 109 -5.31 4.27 -21.84
C TYR A 109 -3.92 3.88 -22.34
N PRO A 110 -3.54 4.26 -23.57
CA PRO A 110 -2.29 3.84 -24.22
C PRO A 110 -1.03 4.26 -23.46
N GLU A 111 -1.12 5.29 -22.62
CA GLU A 111 -0.04 5.74 -21.74
C GLU A 111 0.43 4.66 -20.77
N LEU A 112 -0.45 3.75 -20.35
CA LEU A 112 -0.09 2.64 -19.47
C LEU A 112 0.91 1.68 -20.16
N GLU A 113 0.70 1.39 -21.43
CA GLU A 113 1.60 0.56 -22.23
C GLU A 113 2.88 1.30 -22.58
N ARG A 114 2.76 2.55 -23.05
CA ARG A 114 3.90 3.37 -23.44
C ARG A 114 4.91 3.57 -22.30
N GLU A 115 4.42 3.79 -21.08
CA GLU A 115 5.25 4.02 -19.90
C GLU A 115 5.55 2.73 -19.11
N GLN A 116 5.17 1.56 -19.60
CA GLN A 116 5.19 0.29 -18.85
C GLN A 116 6.55 -0.01 -18.20
N ASN A 117 7.63 0.08 -18.94
CA ASN A 117 8.96 -0.24 -18.42
C ASN A 117 9.36 0.70 -17.28
N ARG A 118 9.07 1.99 -17.44
CA ARG A 118 9.34 3.00 -16.43
C ARG A 118 8.50 2.79 -15.17
N VAL A 119 7.21 2.50 -15.34
CA VAL A 119 6.30 2.26 -14.19
C VAL A 119 6.73 1.03 -13.42
N ILE A 120 7.04 -0.07 -14.10
CA ILE A 120 7.52 -1.30 -13.48
C ILE A 120 8.82 -1.05 -12.70
N GLU A 121 9.79 -0.35 -13.29
CA GLU A 121 11.05 -0.03 -12.63
C GLU A 121 10.85 0.79 -11.35
N ILE A 122 10.02 1.84 -11.41
CA ILE A 122 9.73 2.70 -10.26
C ILE A 122 9.05 1.91 -9.15
N ILE A 123 8.03 1.11 -9.48
CA ILE A 123 7.32 0.29 -8.50
C ILE A 123 8.28 -0.73 -7.88
N GLN A 124 9.06 -1.43 -8.69
CA GLN A 124 10.00 -2.43 -8.21
C GLN A 124 11.06 -1.86 -7.28
N ASN A 125 11.59 -0.67 -7.59
CA ASN A 125 12.55 0.02 -6.74
C ASN A 125 11.93 0.36 -5.36
N GLU A 126 10.69 0.85 -5.33
CA GLU A 126 9.98 1.12 -4.07
C GLU A 126 9.66 -0.17 -3.31
N GLU A 127 9.26 -1.24 -3.99
CA GLU A 127 9.01 -2.55 -3.38
C GLU A 127 10.28 -3.11 -2.74
N ASN A 128 11.40 -3.08 -3.45
CA ASN A 128 12.69 -3.54 -2.93
C ASN A 128 13.16 -2.70 -1.74
N ALA A 129 13.07 -1.37 -1.84
CA ALA A 129 13.46 -0.47 -0.77
C ALA A 129 12.62 -0.63 0.50
N PHE A 130 11.35 -1.00 0.37
CA PHE A 130 10.46 -1.13 1.51
C PHE A 130 10.37 -2.56 2.08
N ALA A 131 10.76 -3.60 1.33
CA ALA A 131 10.61 -4.98 1.75
C ALA A 131 11.32 -5.28 3.09
N ASP A 132 12.58 -4.88 3.23
CA ASP A 132 13.36 -5.06 4.46
C ASP A 132 12.85 -4.18 5.60
N MET A 133 12.46 -2.95 5.28
CA MET A 133 11.88 -2.03 6.26
C MET A 133 10.55 -2.55 6.79
N LEU A 134 9.70 -3.11 5.93
CA LEU A 134 8.44 -3.72 6.32
C LEU A 134 8.68 -4.92 7.27
N GLN A 135 9.60 -5.80 6.93
CA GLN A 135 9.92 -6.95 7.78
C GLN A 135 10.47 -6.52 9.15
N ASN A 136 11.40 -5.59 9.16
CA ASN A 136 12.03 -5.13 10.41
C ASN A 136 11.07 -4.28 11.26
N GLY A 137 10.26 -3.44 10.64
CA GLY A 137 9.21 -2.69 11.34
C GLY A 137 8.15 -3.60 11.96
N MET A 138 7.77 -4.68 11.29
CA MET A 138 6.87 -5.68 11.87
C MET A 138 7.48 -6.37 13.09
N LYS A 139 8.78 -6.74 13.07
CA LYS A 139 9.47 -7.30 14.23
C LYS A 139 9.49 -6.33 15.41
N LEU A 140 9.77 -5.05 15.16
CA LEU A 140 9.70 -4.03 16.21
C LEU A 140 8.29 -3.98 16.80
N LEU A 141 7.26 -3.86 15.96
CA LEU A 141 5.88 -3.79 16.40
C LEU A 141 5.50 -5.01 17.25
N GLU A 142 5.81 -6.21 16.78
CA GLU A 142 5.57 -7.46 17.52
C GLU A 142 6.28 -7.50 18.88
N SER A 143 7.47 -6.93 18.97
CA SER A 143 8.21 -6.85 20.25
C SER A 143 7.63 -5.84 21.24
N GLU A 144 6.89 -4.85 20.75
CA GLU A 144 6.24 -3.84 21.60
C GLU A 144 4.84 -4.27 22.07
N LEU A 145 4.13 -5.11 21.32
CA LEU A 145 2.77 -5.55 21.67
C LEU A 145 2.63 -6.11 23.10
N PRO A 146 3.55 -6.97 23.60
CA PRO A 146 3.45 -7.51 24.97
C PRO A 146 3.65 -6.46 26.07
N LYS A 147 4.22 -5.31 25.73
CA LYS A 147 4.56 -4.23 26.69
C LYS A 147 3.47 -3.19 26.81
N LEU A 148 2.42 -3.28 25.99
CA LEU A 148 1.39 -2.25 25.88
C LEU A 148 0.55 -2.19 27.16
N ASN A 149 0.32 -0.97 27.63
CA ASN A 149 -0.66 -0.65 28.64
C ASN A 149 -1.95 -0.15 27.95
N ASN A 150 -3.10 -0.62 28.38
CA ASN A 150 -4.42 -0.20 27.88
C ASN A 150 -4.63 -0.37 26.36
N ASN A 151 -3.94 -1.31 25.71
CA ASN A 151 -4.05 -1.53 24.25
C ASN A 151 -3.81 -0.27 23.41
N ILE A 152 -2.86 0.55 23.83
CA ILE A 152 -2.47 1.77 23.09
C ILE A 152 -0.99 1.68 22.76
N LEU A 153 -0.63 1.75 21.47
CA LEU A 153 0.76 1.86 21.05
C LEU A 153 1.26 3.29 21.34
N PRO A 154 2.39 3.44 22.07
CA PRO A 154 2.97 4.76 22.33
C PRO A 154 3.29 5.53 21.04
N GLY A 155 3.08 6.85 21.07
CA GLY A 155 3.28 7.70 19.90
C GLY A 155 4.74 7.79 19.42
N ASP A 156 5.71 7.69 20.33
CA ASP A 156 7.13 7.62 20.01
C ASP A 156 7.52 6.33 19.29
N VAL A 157 6.88 5.19 19.63
CA VAL A 157 7.06 3.92 18.88
C VAL A 157 6.46 4.03 17.48
N ALA A 158 5.26 4.59 17.34
CA ALA A 158 4.65 4.85 16.06
C ALA A 158 5.49 5.80 15.21
N PHE A 159 6.10 6.82 15.84
CA PHE A 159 7.03 7.74 15.20
C PHE A 159 8.31 7.03 14.73
N LYS A 160 8.89 6.14 15.54
CA LYS A 160 10.05 5.34 15.14
C LYS A 160 9.73 4.43 13.95
N LEU A 161 8.54 3.83 13.91
CA LEU A 161 8.06 3.06 12.75
C LEU A 161 7.97 3.94 11.49
N PHE A 162 7.51 5.17 11.65
CA PHE A 162 7.44 6.14 10.55
C PHE A 162 8.83 6.57 10.08
N ASP A 163 9.66 7.06 10.98
CA ASP A 163 10.93 7.71 10.67
C ASP A 163 12.01 6.71 10.21
N THR A 164 12.13 5.59 10.90
CA THR A 164 13.18 4.59 10.64
C THR A 164 12.75 3.51 9.64
N TYR A 165 11.50 3.05 9.73
CA TYR A 165 11.00 1.93 8.92
C TYR A 165 10.04 2.35 7.83
N GLY A 166 9.78 3.65 7.70
CA GLY A 166 8.93 4.18 6.65
C GLY A 166 7.47 3.71 6.70
N PHE A 167 6.96 3.40 7.90
CA PHE A 167 5.54 3.08 8.09
C PHE A 167 4.73 4.36 8.17
N PRO A 168 3.92 4.70 7.17
CA PRO A 168 2.95 5.76 7.36
C PRO A 168 2.06 5.48 8.58
N LEU A 169 1.62 6.51 9.29
CA LEU A 169 0.81 6.34 10.50
C LEU A 169 -0.44 5.47 10.25
N ASP A 170 -1.11 5.69 9.11
CA ASP A 170 -2.30 4.91 8.72
C ASP A 170 -1.98 3.43 8.47
N LEU A 171 -0.77 3.07 8.04
CA LEU A 171 -0.33 1.69 7.94
C LEU A 171 -0.21 1.04 9.31
N THR A 172 0.43 1.73 10.27
CA THR A 172 0.54 1.25 11.66
C THR A 172 -0.85 1.09 12.30
N GLN A 173 -1.73 2.07 12.12
CA GLN A 173 -3.11 2.01 12.60
C GLN A 173 -3.88 0.84 11.99
N MET A 174 -3.72 0.59 10.68
CA MET A 174 -4.37 -0.52 9.99
C MET A 174 -3.92 -1.87 10.57
N ILE A 175 -2.62 -2.06 10.78
CA ILE A 175 -2.06 -3.30 11.34
C ILE A 175 -2.58 -3.56 12.75
N LEU A 176 -2.71 -2.52 13.57
CA LEU A 176 -3.12 -2.61 14.97
C LEU A 176 -4.64 -2.76 15.15
N ARG A 177 -5.44 -2.26 14.20
CA ARG A 177 -6.91 -2.34 14.25
C ARG A 177 -7.38 -3.78 14.33
N ASP A 178 -6.76 -4.69 13.59
CA ASP A 178 -7.10 -6.11 13.59
C ASP A 178 -6.83 -6.78 14.94
N LYS A 179 -6.04 -6.12 15.80
CA LYS A 179 -5.70 -6.56 17.18
C LYS A 179 -6.44 -5.78 18.26
N ASN A 180 -7.38 -4.88 17.88
CA ASN A 180 -8.06 -3.95 18.79
C ASN A 180 -7.09 -3.09 19.60
N ILE A 181 -6.04 -2.59 18.96
CA ILE A 181 -5.02 -1.72 19.56
C ILE A 181 -5.10 -0.36 18.86
N ASP A 182 -5.17 0.70 19.66
CA ASP A 182 -5.11 2.07 19.19
C ASP A 182 -3.68 2.62 19.16
N VAL A 183 -3.48 3.77 18.54
CA VAL A 183 -2.21 4.50 18.51
C VAL A 183 -2.38 5.84 19.21
N ASP A 184 -1.44 6.21 20.06
CA ASP A 184 -1.32 7.55 20.61
C ASP A 184 -0.91 8.55 19.52
N VAL A 185 -1.90 9.05 18.79
CA VAL A 185 -1.70 9.99 17.68
C VAL A 185 -1.12 11.31 18.18
N ALA A 186 -1.53 11.80 19.35
CA ALA A 186 -1.02 13.05 19.91
C ALA A 186 0.48 12.94 20.23
N GLY A 187 0.92 11.80 20.81
CA GLY A 187 2.33 11.52 21.04
C GLY A 187 3.13 11.38 19.74
N PHE A 188 2.54 10.80 18.71
CA PHE A 188 3.14 10.73 17.38
C PHE A 188 3.36 12.13 16.79
N GLU A 189 2.34 12.99 16.82
CA GLU A 189 2.41 14.36 16.29
C GLU A 189 3.44 15.20 17.05
N LYS A 190 3.54 15.01 18.37
CA LYS A 190 4.57 15.67 19.18
C LYS A 190 5.98 15.25 18.73
N SER A 191 6.24 13.97 18.56
CA SER A 191 7.53 13.46 18.09
C SER A 191 7.88 13.98 16.70
N MET A 192 6.89 14.08 15.79
CA MET A 192 7.04 14.68 14.47
C MET A 192 7.44 16.15 14.55
N ALA A 193 6.80 16.93 15.43
CA ALA A 193 7.11 18.34 15.62
C ALA A 193 8.53 18.54 16.15
N GLU A 194 8.92 17.78 17.17
CA GLU A 194 10.27 17.83 17.76
C GLU A 194 11.36 17.50 16.74
N GLN A 195 11.13 16.52 15.86
CA GLN A 195 12.08 16.21 14.81
C GLN A 195 12.20 17.33 13.77
N LYS A 196 11.07 17.91 13.37
CA LYS A 196 11.05 19.04 12.42
C LYS A 196 11.81 20.25 12.96
N GLU A 197 11.70 20.53 14.25
CA GLU A 197 12.47 21.60 14.91
C GLU A 197 13.96 21.28 14.93
N ARG A 198 14.35 20.05 15.29
CA ARG A 198 15.76 19.60 15.24
C ARG A 198 16.36 19.70 13.85
N SER A 199 15.62 19.33 12.84
CA SER A 199 16.08 19.42 11.44
C SER A 199 16.27 20.88 11.01
N ARG A 200 15.40 21.78 11.44
CA ARG A 200 15.53 23.24 11.16
C ARG A 200 16.71 23.90 11.91
N ALA A 201 17.01 23.43 13.12
CA ALA A 201 18.13 23.96 13.90
C ALA A 201 19.51 23.52 13.37
N ASN A 202 19.54 22.47 12.56
CA ASN A 202 20.77 21.92 11.95
C ASN A 202 21.00 22.38 10.50
N THR A 203 20.16 23.28 9.98
CA THR A 203 20.27 23.91 8.66
C THR A 203 20.61 25.39 8.79
#